data_dd63959ec41460735dfb6ac7112751ba
#
_entry.id   dd63959ec41460735dfb6ac7112751ba
#
_cell.length_a   1.000
_cell.length_b   1.000
_cell.length_c   1.000
_cell.angle_alpha   90.00
_cell.angle_beta   90.00
_cell.angle_gamma   90.00
#
_symmetry.space_group_name_H-M   'P 1'
#
loop_
_entity.id
_entity.type
_entity.pdbx_description
1 polymer ?
#
loop_
_entity_poly.entity_id
_entity_poly.type
_entity_poly.pdbx_seq_one_letter_code
_entity_poly.pdbx_strand_id
1 'polypeptide(L)'
;MDKVFPSTQESSLSLTDIKKENGLIVIFSCNTCPFVVGTEDFPGWENQYNPLYNMALKANIGFVLINSNEGKRAGVDSFEEMKSHAKKMSYQMPYLMDENSELANAMEAKTTPHVFFFDKNNKLICAGSIDNIWDNKRKKDEQYLSMAIQSVLNGKKVKPNFTAAKGCSIKRVSK
;
A
#
# COMPACT_ATOMS: atom_id res chain seq x y z
N MET A 1 -15.63 -3.20 -4.57
CA MET A 1 -14.72 -3.88 -3.61
C MET A 1 -14.72 -5.40 -3.76
N ASP A 2 -15.69 -5.96 -4.48
CA ASP A 2 -15.91 -7.42 -4.55
C ASP A 2 -15.14 -8.12 -5.69
N LYS A 3 -14.37 -7.38 -6.50
CA LYS A 3 -13.45 -7.98 -7.47
C LYS A 3 -12.42 -8.80 -6.71
N VAL A 4 -12.20 -10.04 -7.18
CA VAL A 4 -11.22 -10.97 -6.63
C VAL A 4 -9.88 -10.81 -7.34
N PHE A 5 -8.80 -10.82 -6.59
CA PHE A 5 -7.43 -10.65 -7.07
C PHE A 5 -6.57 -11.86 -6.70
N PRO A 6 -5.68 -12.34 -7.59
CA PRO A 6 -4.67 -13.30 -7.21
C PRO A 6 -3.81 -12.80 -6.06
N SER A 7 -3.63 -13.61 -5.03
CA SER A 7 -2.84 -13.30 -3.84
C SER A 7 -1.56 -14.13 -3.82
N THR A 8 -0.46 -13.54 -3.34
CA THR A 8 0.79 -14.29 -3.08
C THR A 8 0.64 -15.30 -1.94
N GLN A 9 -0.41 -15.19 -1.15
CA GLN A 9 -0.88 -16.22 -0.23
C GLN A 9 -1.77 -17.21 -0.99
N GLU A 10 -2.10 -18.35 -0.41
CA GLU A 10 -2.69 -19.51 -1.13
C GLU A 10 -4.06 -19.27 -1.78
N SER A 11 -4.82 -18.25 -1.37
CA SER A 11 -6.16 -17.97 -1.90
C SER A 11 -6.24 -16.61 -2.57
N SER A 12 -7.02 -16.50 -3.66
CA SER A 12 -7.42 -15.20 -4.20
C SER A 12 -8.36 -14.50 -3.23
N LEU A 13 -8.24 -13.16 -3.12
CA LEU A 13 -8.97 -12.34 -2.15
C LEU A 13 -9.57 -11.10 -2.81
N SER A 14 -10.74 -10.68 -2.33
CA SER A 14 -11.30 -9.37 -2.60
C SER A 14 -10.91 -8.36 -1.52
N LEU A 15 -11.08 -7.06 -1.79
CA LEU A 15 -10.90 -6.03 -0.76
C LEU A 15 -11.93 -6.16 0.37
N THR A 16 -13.11 -6.72 0.06
CA THR A 16 -14.15 -6.99 1.06
C THR A 16 -13.72 -8.07 2.05
N ASP A 17 -13.03 -9.12 1.60
CA ASP A 17 -12.52 -10.21 2.46
C ASP A 17 -11.46 -9.70 3.45
N ILE A 18 -10.66 -8.70 3.02
CA ILE A 18 -9.56 -8.15 3.81
C ILE A 18 -10.00 -7.05 4.76
N LYS A 19 -11.04 -6.30 4.38
CA LYS A 19 -11.58 -5.20 5.17
C LYS A 19 -11.99 -5.69 6.57
N LYS A 20 -11.70 -4.87 7.59
CA LYS A 20 -12.11 -5.11 8.97
C LYS A 20 -13.09 -4.02 9.44
N GLU A 21 -13.54 -4.17 10.70
CA GLU A 21 -14.59 -3.33 11.28
C GLU A 21 -14.28 -1.82 11.19
N ASN A 22 -13.02 -1.42 11.39
CA ASN A 22 -12.62 -0.01 11.40
C ASN A 22 -12.11 0.49 10.03
N GLY A 23 -12.16 -0.33 8.98
CA GLY A 23 -11.83 0.08 7.63
C GLY A 23 -10.77 -0.77 6.94
N LEU A 24 -10.15 -0.18 5.92
CA LEU A 24 -9.17 -0.86 5.06
C LEU A 24 -8.08 0.11 4.61
N ILE A 25 -6.83 -0.30 4.75
CA ILE A 25 -5.66 0.34 4.16
C ILE A 25 -5.25 -0.45 2.91
N VAL A 26 -5.14 0.26 1.79
CA VAL A 26 -4.63 -0.24 0.51
C VAL A 26 -3.34 0.51 0.18
N ILE A 27 -2.25 -0.20 -0.05
CA ILE A 27 -0.99 0.38 -0.49
C ILE A 27 -0.63 -0.20 -1.86
N PHE A 28 -0.61 0.65 -2.88
CA PHE A 28 -0.01 0.27 -4.16
C PHE A 28 1.49 0.18 -3.99
N SER A 29 2.05 -0.98 -4.31
CA SER A 29 3.47 -1.29 -4.13
C SER A 29 4.01 -2.05 -5.35
N CYS A 30 5.29 -2.37 -5.35
CA CYS A 30 5.94 -3.15 -6.39
C CYS A 30 7.26 -3.74 -5.88
N ASN A 31 7.92 -4.58 -6.68
CA ASN A 31 9.10 -5.32 -6.23
C ASN A 31 10.43 -4.56 -6.43
N THR A 32 10.46 -3.45 -7.20
CA THR A 32 11.73 -2.88 -7.67
C THR A 32 11.81 -1.35 -7.59
N CYS A 33 10.75 -0.67 -7.15
CA CYS A 33 10.80 0.79 -7.02
C CYS A 33 11.77 1.20 -5.90
N PRO A 34 12.75 2.08 -6.15
CA PRO A 34 13.66 2.56 -5.10
C PRO A 34 12.96 3.15 -3.88
N PHE A 35 11.81 3.78 -4.06
CA PHE A 35 11.00 4.26 -2.93
C PHE A 35 10.35 3.14 -2.12
N VAL A 36 10.16 1.95 -2.72
CA VAL A 36 9.66 0.77 -2.00
C VAL A 36 10.84 0.03 -1.36
N VAL A 37 11.79 -0.44 -2.17
CA VAL A 37 12.85 -1.37 -1.74
C VAL A 37 14.07 -0.68 -1.12
N GLY A 38 14.20 0.64 -1.29
CA GLY A 38 15.33 1.42 -0.82
C GLY A 38 16.48 1.56 -1.82
N THR A 39 17.44 2.39 -1.44
CA THR A 39 18.73 2.62 -2.09
C THR A 39 19.78 2.77 -1.00
N GLU A 40 21.05 3.01 -1.37
CA GLU A 40 22.11 3.32 -0.39
C GLU A 40 21.77 4.54 0.48
N ASP A 41 21.11 5.55 -0.10
CA ASP A 41 20.78 6.82 0.57
C ASP A 41 19.36 6.88 1.16
N PHE A 42 18.49 5.91 0.84
CA PHE A 42 17.11 5.89 1.27
C PHE A 42 16.69 4.47 1.65
N PRO A 43 16.19 4.25 2.88
CA PRO A 43 15.93 2.90 3.40
C PRO A 43 14.77 2.18 2.71
N GLY A 44 13.97 2.88 1.89
CA GLY A 44 12.73 2.37 1.34
C GLY A 44 11.61 2.31 2.37
N TRP A 45 10.39 2.12 1.88
CA TRP A 45 9.23 2.05 2.77
C TRP A 45 8.73 0.63 3.06
N GLU A 46 9.19 -0.37 2.31
CA GLU A 46 8.71 -1.74 2.52
C GLU A 46 9.11 -2.33 3.89
N ASN A 47 10.20 -1.84 4.50
CA ASN A 47 10.61 -2.21 5.85
C ASN A 47 9.59 -1.78 6.91
N GLN A 48 8.70 -0.83 6.61
CA GLN A 48 7.63 -0.38 7.49
C GLN A 48 6.32 -1.18 7.32
N TYR A 49 6.18 -2.00 6.26
CA TYR A 49 4.91 -2.67 5.97
C TYR A 49 4.47 -3.62 7.08
N ASN A 50 5.33 -4.51 7.56
CA ASN A 50 4.99 -5.42 8.65
C ASN A 50 4.66 -4.69 9.97
N PRO A 51 5.46 -3.69 10.45
CA PRO A 51 5.08 -2.86 11.59
C PRO A 51 3.72 -2.16 11.43
N LEU A 52 3.46 -1.55 10.28
CA LEU A 52 2.20 -0.85 10.00
C LEU A 52 1.01 -1.83 9.92
N TYR A 53 1.21 -3.00 9.32
CA TYR A 53 0.21 -4.07 9.30
C TYR A 53 -0.17 -4.50 10.72
N ASN A 54 0.83 -4.73 11.59
CA ASN A 54 0.58 -5.11 12.97
C ASN A 54 -0.16 -4.02 13.77
N MET A 55 0.15 -2.73 13.49
CA MET A 55 -0.62 -1.61 14.06
C MET A 55 -2.06 -1.60 13.56
N ALA A 56 -2.27 -1.81 12.25
CA ALA A 56 -3.60 -1.85 11.65
C ALA A 56 -4.44 -3.01 12.22
N LEU A 57 -3.85 -4.21 12.39
CA LEU A 57 -4.53 -5.35 13.01
C LEU A 57 -5.00 -5.04 14.43
N LYS A 58 -4.15 -4.45 15.28
CA LYS A 58 -4.50 -4.04 16.64
C LYS A 58 -5.64 -3.01 16.67
N ALA A 59 -5.76 -2.20 15.61
CA ALA A 59 -6.82 -1.22 15.44
C ALA A 59 -8.07 -1.79 14.73
N ASN A 60 -8.12 -3.11 14.46
CA ASN A 60 -9.17 -3.77 13.69
C ASN A 60 -9.39 -3.14 12.30
N ILE A 61 -8.28 -2.82 11.62
CA ILE A 61 -8.24 -2.26 10.27
C ILE A 61 -7.63 -3.31 9.34
N GLY A 62 -8.26 -3.57 8.20
CA GLY A 62 -7.71 -4.38 7.12
C GLY A 62 -6.51 -3.69 6.48
N PHE A 63 -5.58 -4.48 5.92
CA PHE A 63 -4.36 -3.95 5.30
C PHE A 63 -3.93 -4.85 4.14
N VAL A 64 -3.65 -4.27 2.99
CA VAL A 64 -3.29 -4.99 1.78
C VAL A 64 -2.28 -4.23 0.93
N LEU A 65 -1.36 -4.97 0.32
CA LEU A 65 -0.47 -4.48 -0.73
C LEU A 65 -1.04 -4.87 -2.09
N ILE A 66 -0.91 -3.97 -3.07
CA ILE A 66 -1.39 -4.18 -4.45
C ILE A 66 -0.26 -3.90 -5.44
N ASN A 67 0.05 -4.86 -6.31
CA ASN A 67 0.96 -4.64 -7.43
C ASN A 67 0.17 -4.43 -8.73
N SER A 68 0.23 -3.21 -9.24
CA SER A 68 -0.46 -2.77 -10.46
C SER A 68 0.50 -2.48 -11.61
N ASN A 69 1.75 -2.95 -11.55
CA ASN A 69 2.78 -2.70 -12.57
C ASN A 69 2.62 -3.65 -13.77
N GLU A 70 1.49 -3.55 -14.48
CA GLU A 70 1.20 -4.42 -15.62
C GLU A 70 2.28 -4.35 -16.71
N GLY A 71 2.87 -3.17 -16.96
CA GLY A 71 3.97 -3.00 -17.91
C GLY A 71 5.29 -3.69 -17.51
N LYS A 72 5.36 -4.29 -16.31
CA LYS A 72 6.49 -5.10 -15.82
C LYS A 72 6.08 -6.53 -15.48
N ARG A 73 4.85 -6.93 -15.82
CA ARG A 73 4.24 -8.21 -15.47
C ARG A 73 4.96 -9.40 -16.10
N ALA A 74 5.54 -9.24 -17.28
CA ALA A 74 6.35 -10.28 -17.92
C ALA A 74 7.75 -10.47 -17.31
N GLY A 75 8.11 -9.70 -16.27
CA GLY A 75 9.45 -9.73 -15.66
C GLY A 75 9.39 -9.49 -14.15
N VAL A 76 10.04 -8.45 -13.67
CA VAL A 76 10.31 -8.17 -12.25
C VAL A 76 9.06 -7.98 -11.36
N ASP A 77 7.90 -7.74 -11.92
CA ASP A 77 6.62 -7.67 -11.23
C ASP A 77 5.68 -8.82 -11.65
N SER A 78 6.22 -9.94 -12.18
CA SER A 78 5.44 -11.15 -12.44
C SER A 78 4.87 -11.73 -11.14
N PHE A 79 3.84 -12.56 -11.24
CA PHE A 79 3.21 -13.12 -10.05
C PHE A 79 4.18 -14.02 -9.26
N GLU A 80 5.08 -14.75 -9.95
CA GLU A 80 6.11 -15.54 -9.29
C GLU A 80 7.16 -14.66 -8.59
N GLU A 81 7.56 -13.55 -9.21
CA GLU A 81 8.44 -12.60 -8.57
C GLU A 81 7.77 -11.89 -7.37
N MET A 82 6.47 -11.62 -7.43
CA MET A 82 5.71 -11.11 -6.28
C MET A 82 5.72 -12.11 -5.11
N LYS A 83 5.51 -13.42 -5.37
CA LYS A 83 5.60 -14.47 -4.34
C LYS A 83 6.99 -14.55 -3.74
N SER A 84 8.02 -14.57 -4.60
CA SER A 84 9.42 -14.60 -4.19
C SER A 84 9.78 -13.40 -3.30
N HIS A 85 9.38 -12.20 -3.73
CA HIS A 85 9.60 -10.96 -2.99
C HIS A 85 8.87 -10.93 -1.65
N ALA A 86 7.58 -11.30 -1.64
CA ALA A 86 6.79 -11.38 -0.40
C ALA A 86 7.40 -12.35 0.61
N LYS A 87 7.90 -13.52 0.14
CA LYS A 87 8.60 -14.48 0.98
C LYS A 87 9.92 -13.92 1.51
N LYS A 88 10.75 -13.31 0.65
CA LYS A 88 12.03 -12.70 1.03
C LYS A 88 11.84 -11.62 2.09
N MET A 89 10.84 -10.78 1.95
CA MET A 89 10.52 -9.68 2.88
C MET A 89 9.65 -10.11 4.05
N SER A 90 9.27 -11.41 4.10
CA SER A 90 8.40 -11.97 5.14
C SER A 90 7.10 -11.17 5.32
N TYR A 91 6.45 -10.80 4.21
CA TYR A 91 5.20 -10.05 4.25
C TYR A 91 4.11 -10.81 5.00
N GLN A 92 3.55 -10.16 6.03
CA GLN A 92 2.50 -10.74 6.87
C GLN A 92 1.09 -10.43 6.34
N MET A 93 0.97 -9.44 5.48
CA MET A 93 -0.27 -9.01 4.84
C MET A 93 -0.44 -9.62 3.46
N PRO A 94 -1.68 -9.71 2.93
CA PRO A 94 -1.92 -10.08 1.54
C PRO A 94 -1.20 -9.11 0.58
N TYR A 95 -0.59 -9.68 -0.46
CA TYR A 95 -0.02 -8.94 -1.59
C TYR A 95 -0.68 -9.41 -2.87
N LEU A 96 -1.54 -8.57 -3.44
CA LEU A 96 -2.45 -8.92 -4.52
C LEU A 96 -1.93 -8.39 -5.87
N MET A 97 -2.21 -9.15 -6.92
CA MET A 97 -1.92 -8.77 -8.30
C MET A 97 -3.14 -8.06 -8.91
N ASP A 98 -2.96 -6.80 -9.31
CA ASP A 98 -3.96 -6.01 -10.03
C ASP A 98 -3.65 -6.06 -11.54
N GLU A 99 -4.30 -6.99 -12.22
CA GLU A 99 -4.18 -7.18 -13.66
C GLU A 99 -4.68 -5.93 -14.43
N ASN A 100 -3.99 -5.58 -15.49
CA ASN A 100 -4.28 -4.42 -16.34
C ASN A 100 -4.30 -3.08 -15.57
N SER A 101 -3.78 -3.04 -14.34
CA SER A 101 -3.83 -1.86 -13.43
C SER A 101 -5.27 -1.33 -13.24
N GLU A 102 -6.28 -2.20 -13.26
CA GLU A 102 -7.69 -1.79 -13.20
C GLU A 102 -8.05 -1.13 -11.87
N LEU A 103 -7.60 -1.73 -10.75
CA LEU A 103 -7.82 -1.13 -9.43
C LEU A 103 -7.07 0.18 -9.27
N ALA A 104 -5.80 0.23 -9.74
CA ALA A 104 -5.01 1.46 -9.71
C ALA A 104 -5.67 2.58 -10.54
N ASN A 105 -6.30 2.24 -11.67
CA ASN A 105 -7.04 3.20 -12.49
C ASN A 105 -8.31 3.67 -11.77
N ALA A 106 -9.09 2.76 -11.20
CA ALA A 106 -10.32 3.08 -10.47
C ALA A 106 -10.08 3.94 -9.23
N MET A 107 -8.93 3.78 -8.56
CA MET A 107 -8.54 4.54 -7.37
C MET A 107 -7.67 5.76 -7.69
N GLU A 108 -7.39 6.03 -8.97
CA GLU A 108 -6.48 7.10 -9.43
C GLU A 108 -5.09 7.03 -8.78
N ALA A 109 -4.63 5.82 -8.47
CA ALA A 109 -3.31 5.61 -7.91
C ALA A 109 -2.23 5.99 -8.94
N LYS A 110 -1.20 6.73 -8.51
CA LYS A 110 -0.20 7.32 -9.42
C LYS A 110 1.17 6.68 -9.27
N THR A 111 1.54 6.33 -8.05
CA THR A 111 2.91 5.93 -7.72
C THR A 111 2.94 4.63 -6.90
N THR A 112 4.14 4.07 -6.77
CA THR A 112 4.47 3.05 -5.77
C THR A 112 5.60 3.60 -4.87
N PRO A 113 5.37 3.68 -3.51
CA PRO A 113 4.10 3.39 -2.86
C PRO A 113 3.06 4.51 -3.02
N HIS A 114 1.78 4.17 -2.87
CA HIS A 114 0.67 5.12 -2.74
C HIS A 114 -0.36 4.55 -1.78
N VAL A 115 -0.64 5.24 -0.71
CA VAL A 115 -1.55 4.82 0.37
C VAL A 115 -2.95 5.32 0.11
N PHE A 116 -3.96 4.48 0.38
CA PHE A 116 -5.37 4.83 0.49
C PHE A 116 -5.93 4.18 1.76
N PHE A 117 -6.58 4.96 2.60
CA PHE A 117 -7.19 4.46 3.81
C PHE A 117 -8.69 4.79 3.81
N PHE A 118 -9.52 3.76 3.80
CA PHE A 118 -10.97 3.83 3.82
C PHE A 118 -11.48 3.50 5.22
N ASP A 119 -12.46 4.25 5.71
CA ASP A 119 -13.13 3.97 6.98
C ASP A 119 -14.11 2.77 6.88
N LYS A 120 -14.79 2.47 7.97
CA LYS A 120 -15.81 1.40 8.05
C LYS A 120 -16.92 1.53 7.01
N ASN A 121 -17.23 2.74 6.57
CA ASN A 121 -18.28 3.06 5.58
C ASN A 121 -17.75 3.14 4.14
N ASN A 122 -16.51 2.69 3.88
CA ASN A 122 -15.82 2.79 2.59
C ASN A 122 -15.55 4.23 2.13
N LYS A 123 -15.58 5.19 3.03
CA LYS A 123 -15.19 6.56 2.74
C LYS A 123 -13.67 6.71 2.82
N LEU A 124 -13.05 7.30 1.80
CA LEU A 124 -11.63 7.65 1.82
C LEU A 124 -11.37 8.73 2.87
N ILE A 125 -10.54 8.41 3.86
CA ILE A 125 -10.20 9.28 4.99
C ILE A 125 -8.74 9.70 5.02
N CYS A 126 -7.86 9.00 4.27
CA CYS A 126 -6.46 9.36 4.11
C CYS A 126 -5.92 8.86 2.78
N ALA A 127 -5.11 9.66 2.09
CA ALA A 127 -4.34 9.23 0.93
C ALA A 127 -3.01 9.97 0.80
N GLY A 128 -2.01 9.33 0.21
CA GLY A 128 -0.71 9.91 -0.08
C GLY A 128 0.49 9.04 0.28
N SER A 129 1.49 9.62 0.93
CA SER A 129 2.72 8.92 1.36
C SER A 129 2.56 8.24 2.72
N ILE A 130 3.44 7.28 3.00
CA ILE A 130 3.55 6.61 4.30
C ILE A 130 4.06 7.57 5.37
N ASP A 131 5.07 8.37 5.01
CA ASP A 131 5.69 9.41 5.84
C ASP A 131 6.34 10.48 4.96
N ASN A 132 7.15 11.37 5.56
CA ASN A 132 7.87 12.43 4.85
C ASN A 132 9.40 12.27 4.85
N ILE A 133 9.94 11.10 5.15
CA ILE A 133 11.41 10.88 5.23
C ILE A 133 12.14 11.15 3.91
N TRP A 134 11.43 11.09 2.78
CA TRP A 134 11.95 11.44 1.45
C TRP A 134 12.22 12.93 1.25
N ASP A 135 11.62 13.80 2.07
CA ASP A 135 11.79 15.25 1.96
C ASP A 135 12.94 15.71 2.84
N ASN A 136 14.09 15.93 2.22
CA ASN A 136 15.30 16.42 2.90
C ASN A 136 15.16 17.85 3.45
N LYS A 137 14.08 18.57 3.09
CA LYS A 137 13.76 19.93 3.60
C LYS A 137 12.72 19.90 4.71
N ARG A 138 12.24 18.71 5.10
CA ARG A 138 11.26 18.57 6.19
C ARG A 138 11.80 19.15 7.50
N LYS A 139 10.95 19.83 8.23
CA LYS A 139 11.31 20.42 9.54
C LYS A 139 11.26 19.40 10.67
N LYS A 140 10.46 18.35 10.52
CA LYS A 140 10.29 17.25 11.48
C LYS A 140 9.86 15.98 10.73
N ASP A 141 10.08 14.83 11.33
CA ASP A 141 9.59 13.57 10.83
C ASP A 141 8.08 13.43 11.14
N GLU A 142 7.31 13.11 10.11
CA GLU A 142 5.86 12.90 10.21
C GLU A 142 5.50 11.53 9.64
N GLN A 143 5.03 10.65 10.51
CA GLN A 143 4.66 9.27 10.21
C GLN A 143 3.18 9.21 9.83
N TYR A 144 2.82 9.70 8.64
CA TYR A 144 1.43 9.95 8.22
C TYR A 144 0.51 8.75 8.40
N LEU A 145 0.90 7.56 7.90
CA LEU A 145 0.06 6.37 7.97
C LEU A 145 -0.08 5.86 9.41
N SER A 146 1.00 5.82 10.17
CA SER A 146 0.98 5.46 11.60
C SER A 146 0.06 6.39 12.41
N MET A 147 0.17 7.72 12.18
CA MET A 147 -0.69 8.71 12.81
C MET A 147 -2.17 8.54 12.41
N ALA A 148 -2.44 8.17 11.15
CA ALA A 148 -3.79 7.89 10.67
C ALA A 148 -4.39 6.67 11.36
N ILE A 149 -3.66 5.57 11.47
CA ILE A 149 -4.09 4.35 12.19
C ILE A 149 -4.40 4.67 13.66
N GLN A 150 -3.52 5.41 14.33
CA GLN A 150 -3.73 5.81 15.73
C GLN A 150 -4.94 6.74 15.89
N SER A 151 -5.16 7.64 14.93
CA SER A 151 -6.32 8.53 14.96
C SER A 151 -7.63 7.73 14.91
N VAL A 152 -7.72 6.74 14.01
CA VAL A 152 -8.89 5.86 13.90
C VAL A 152 -9.07 5.03 15.17
N LEU A 153 -8.00 4.42 15.69
CA LEU A 153 -8.04 3.65 16.96
C LEU A 153 -8.59 4.47 18.13
N ASN A 154 -8.27 5.77 18.17
CA ASN A 154 -8.69 6.69 19.23
C ASN A 154 -10.00 7.45 18.91
N GLY A 155 -10.72 7.08 17.84
CA GLY A 155 -11.96 7.74 17.42
C GLY A 155 -11.78 9.19 16.99
N LYS A 156 -10.57 9.60 16.60
CA LYS A 156 -10.22 10.96 16.17
C LYS A 156 -10.23 11.09 14.65
N LYS A 157 -10.42 12.32 14.18
CA LYS A 157 -10.25 12.64 12.74
C LYS A 157 -8.79 12.50 12.32
N VAL A 158 -8.55 11.88 11.17
CA VAL A 158 -7.22 11.76 10.57
C VAL A 158 -6.72 13.14 10.11
N LYS A 159 -5.51 13.50 10.54
CA LYS A 159 -4.81 14.74 10.13
C LYS A 159 -3.29 14.49 10.12
N PRO A 160 -2.59 14.87 9.02
CA PRO A 160 -3.14 15.25 7.71
C PRO A 160 -3.90 14.09 7.09
N ASN A 161 -4.97 14.36 6.34
CA ASN A 161 -5.76 13.34 5.65
C ASN A 161 -5.31 13.13 4.19
N PHE A 162 -4.71 14.14 3.57
CA PHE A 162 -4.12 14.04 2.23
C PHE A 162 -2.70 14.60 2.23
N THR A 163 -1.78 13.84 1.64
CA THR A 163 -0.38 14.23 1.46
C THR A 163 0.05 13.94 0.02
N ALA A 164 1.16 14.52 -0.42
CA ALA A 164 1.70 14.21 -1.73
C ALA A 164 2.17 12.75 -1.77
N ALA A 165 1.65 11.98 -2.71
CA ALA A 165 2.16 10.64 -2.98
C ALA A 165 3.54 10.75 -3.64
N LYS A 166 4.56 10.18 -3.01
CA LYS A 166 5.94 10.15 -3.52
C LYS A 166 6.31 8.71 -3.87
N GLY A 167 6.88 8.54 -5.05
CA GLY A 167 7.26 7.20 -5.52
C GLY A 167 7.52 7.17 -7.02
N CYS A 168 7.81 5.98 -7.55
CA CYS A 168 7.89 5.75 -8.98
C CYS A 168 6.47 5.64 -9.58
N SER A 169 6.26 6.13 -10.80
CA SER A 169 4.98 5.96 -11.48
C SER A 169 4.62 4.48 -11.64
N ILE A 170 3.36 4.12 -11.43
CA ILE A 170 2.83 2.78 -11.74
C ILE A 170 3.06 2.50 -13.23
N LYS A 171 3.63 1.34 -13.55
CA LYS A 171 3.99 0.93 -14.93
C LYS A 171 2.78 0.30 -15.61
N ARG A 172 1.93 1.15 -16.17
CA ARG A 172 0.77 0.73 -16.96
C ARG A 172 1.18 0.29 -18.35
N VAL A 173 0.34 -0.53 -18.99
CA VAL A 173 0.43 -0.80 -20.43
C VAL A 173 -0.38 0.27 -21.15
N SER A 174 0.22 0.93 -22.15
CA SER A 174 -0.52 1.82 -23.04
C SER A 174 -1.52 1.00 -23.86
N LYS A 175 -2.76 1.44 -23.89
CA LYS A 175 -3.76 0.89 -24.80
C LYS A 175 -3.50 1.40 -26.20
#